data_dc12e13a8a85cc7363fbdcc0f9f9e26e
#
_entry.id   dc12e13a8a85cc7363fbdcc0f9f9e26e
#
_cell.length_a   1.000
_cell.length_b   1.000
_cell.length_c   1.000
_cell.angle_alpha   90.00
_cell.angle_beta   90.00
_cell.angle_gamma   90.00
#
_symmetry.space_group_name_H-M   'P 1'
#
loop_
_entity.id
_entity.type
_entity.pdbx_description
1 polymer ?
#
loop_
_entity_poly.entity_id
_entity_poly.type
_entity_poly.pdbx_seq_one_letter_code
_entity_poly.pdbx_strand_id
1 'polypeptide(L)'
;MRVKPLAPDEWPPEMGDAIAALRPPNPRHPFPRRAPGRPKGLNALGLLAHHPELATAYHHFNGHVLFASTLTPRQRELLVLRVAALRDAEYEWAQHAVLADDAGISPEEVERIRVGSDAAGWSPLDAALLAAADELVGDARIAEPTWAVLAAELDTQQLMDVVFTVGAYDLLAMAFRTFDVELDSDLVAEDIRKRPSP
;
A
#
# COMPACT_ATOMS: atom_id res chain seq x y z
N MET A 1 -7.51 -4.23 19.54
CA MET A 1 -6.08 -4.48 19.24
C MET A 1 -5.58 -5.71 19.96
N ARG A 2 -5.07 -6.72 19.26
CA ARG A 2 -4.48 -7.93 19.89
C ARG A 2 -3.03 -7.69 20.34
N VAL A 3 -2.31 -6.88 19.60
CA VAL A 3 -0.96 -6.42 19.97
C VAL A 3 -0.99 -4.90 19.94
N LYS A 4 -0.73 -4.28 21.09
CA LYS A 4 -0.68 -2.82 21.19
C LYS A 4 0.63 -2.33 20.54
N PRO A 5 0.56 -1.44 19.52
CA PRO A 5 1.75 -0.82 18.96
C PRO A 5 2.55 -0.08 20.04
N LEU A 6 3.87 -0.19 20.00
CA LEU A 6 4.74 0.61 20.85
C LEU A 6 4.69 2.09 20.42
N ALA A 7 4.62 2.99 21.40
CA ALA A 7 4.75 4.42 21.12
C ALA A 7 6.18 4.76 20.70
N PRO A 8 6.41 5.85 19.93
CA PRO A 8 7.74 6.19 19.42
C PRO A 8 8.83 6.32 20.47
N ASP A 9 8.49 6.69 21.70
CA ASP A 9 9.39 6.78 22.85
C ASP A 9 9.68 5.42 23.50
N GLU A 10 8.90 4.39 23.16
CA GLU A 10 9.09 3.01 23.59
C GLU A 10 9.86 2.16 22.57
N TRP A 11 10.16 2.71 21.38
CA TRP A 11 10.82 1.94 20.32
C TRP A 11 12.26 1.59 20.70
N PRO A 12 12.67 0.32 20.48
CA PRO A 12 14.06 -0.06 20.69
C PRO A 12 14.99 0.70 19.72
N PRO A 13 16.27 0.92 20.11
CA PRO A 13 17.24 1.66 19.28
C PRO A 13 17.37 1.14 17.85
N GLU A 14 17.25 -0.16 17.64
CA GLU A 14 17.34 -0.86 16.36
C GLU A 14 16.24 -0.41 15.35
N MET A 15 15.15 0.17 15.83
CA MET A 15 14.12 0.73 14.94
C MET A 15 14.62 1.89 14.10
N GLY A 16 15.68 2.59 14.52
CA GLY A 16 16.35 3.60 13.70
C GLY A 16 16.89 3.00 12.39
N ASP A 17 17.59 1.89 12.49
CA ASP A 17 18.13 1.15 11.33
C ASP A 17 17.02 0.52 10.50
N ALA A 18 16.01 -0.04 11.18
CA ALA A 18 14.84 -0.61 10.49
C ALA A 18 14.10 0.46 9.64
N ILE A 19 13.89 1.66 10.16
CA ILE A 19 13.28 2.76 9.40
C ILE A 19 14.22 3.25 8.29
N ALA A 20 15.53 3.28 8.52
CA ALA A 20 16.50 3.65 7.49
C ALA A 20 16.52 2.65 6.33
N ALA A 21 16.29 1.35 6.62
CA ALA A 21 16.20 0.28 5.61
C ALA A 21 15.07 0.50 4.58
N LEU A 22 14.05 1.30 4.91
CA LEU A 22 12.99 1.68 3.97
C LEU A 22 13.50 2.58 2.81
N ARG A 23 14.72 3.11 2.92
CA ARG A 23 15.30 4.00 1.92
C ARG A 23 16.28 3.24 1.03
N PRO A 24 15.86 2.81 -0.18
CA PRO A 24 16.77 2.14 -1.09
C PRO A 24 17.91 3.10 -1.54
N PRO A 25 19.10 2.57 -1.88
CA PRO A 25 20.23 3.40 -2.27
C PRO A 25 20.01 4.17 -3.57
N ASN A 26 19.16 3.65 -4.46
CA ASN A 26 18.86 4.23 -5.78
C ASN A 26 17.33 4.37 -5.95
N PRO A 27 16.69 5.34 -5.28
CA PRO A 27 15.25 5.53 -5.40
C PRO A 27 14.88 6.06 -6.79
N ARG A 28 13.83 5.51 -7.38
CA ARG A 28 13.23 6.00 -8.64
C ARG A 28 12.13 7.04 -8.35
N HIS A 29 11.50 6.94 -7.17
CA HIS A 29 10.44 7.83 -6.74
C HIS A 29 10.88 8.69 -5.57
N PRO A 30 10.41 9.94 -5.50
CA PRO A 30 10.76 10.82 -4.40
C PRO A 30 10.17 10.31 -3.08
N PHE A 31 10.90 10.51 -2.00
CA PHE A 31 10.34 10.27 -0.67
C PHE A 31 9.23 11.29 -0.38
N PRO A 32 8.11 10.87 0.22
CA PRO A 32 7.04 11.78 0.61
C PRO A 32 7.59 12.92 1.47
N ARG A 33 7.21 14.14 1.16
CA ARG A 33 7.53 15.27 2.03
C ARG A 33 6.71 15.14 3.31
N ARG A 34 7.37 15.32 4.45
CA ARG A 34 6.64 15.47 5.71
C ARG A 34 5.80 16.73 5.62
N ALA A 35 4.47 16.60 5.65
CA ALA A 35 3.53 17.68 5.61
C ALA A 35 2.43 17.45 6.66
N PRO A 36 1.80 18.50 7.21
CA PRO A 36 0.60 18.34 8.02
C PRO A 36 -0.47 17.58 7.24
N GLY A 37 -1.22 16.71 7.90
CA GLY A 37 -2.27 15.91 7.27
C GLY A 37 -1.79 14.67 6.50
N ARG A 38 -0.49 14.38 6.49
CA ARG A 38 0.04 13.15 5.91
C ARG A 38 0.13 12.05 6.96
N PRO A 39 -0.33 10.83 6.63
CA PRO A 39 -0.26 9.70 7.55
C PRO A 39 1.20 9.37 7.87
N LYS A 40 1.46 9.08 9.14
CA LYS A 40 2.80 8.77 9.64
C LYS A 40 3.04 7.28 9.78
N GLY A 41 1.98 6.47 9.74
CA GLY A 41 2.07 5.01 9.89
C GLY A 41 2.56 4.58 11.28
N LEU A 42 2.28 5.37 12.33
CA LEU A 42 2.87 5.15 13.65
C LEU A 42 2.43 3.82 14.26
N ASN A 43 1.18 3.41 14.08
CA ASN A 43 0.69 2.14 14.61
C ASN A 43 1.30 0.94 13.87
N ALA A 44 1.50 1.04 12.54
CA ALA A 44 2.21 0.02 11.77
C ALA A 44 3.68 -0.09 12.21
N LEU A 45 4.37 1.04 12.33
CA LEU A 45 5.76 1.08 12.80
C LEU A 45 5.87 0.58 14.25
N GLY A 46 4.93 0.96 15.14
CA GLY A 46 4.88 0.51 16.51
C GLY A 46 4.59 -0.98 16.66
N LEU A 47 3.81 -1.56 15.74
CA LEU A 47 3.66 -3.02 15.66
C LEU A 47 4.98 -3.68 15.28
N LEU A 48 5.65 -3.20 14.24
CA LEU A 48 6.93 -3.74 13.79
C LEU A 48 8.06 -3.53 14.80
N ALA A 49 7.95 -2.52 15.67
CA ALA A 49 8.94 -2.26 16.73
C ALA A 49 9.04 -3.37 17.78
N HIS A 50 8.06 -4.28 17.86
CA HIS A 50 8.16 -5.50 18.66
C HIS A 50 9.17 -6.52 18.10
N HIS A 51 9.56 -6.39 16.82
CA HIS A 51 10.51 -7.28 16.16
C HIS A 51 11.39 -6.51 15.15
N PRO A 52 12.39 -5.72 15.64
CA PRO A 52 13.18 -4.84 14.78
C PRO A 52 13.95 -5.55 13.65
N GLU A 53 14.41 -6.78 13.88
CA GLU A 53 15.09 -7.56 12.84
C GLU A 53 14.14 -7.90 11.68
N LEU A 54 12.90 -8.31 11.99
CA LEU A 54 11.86 -8.52 10.98
C LEU A 54 11.49 -7.20 10.28
N ALA A 55 11.36 -6.12 11.06
CA ALA A 55 11.09 -4.79 10.52
C ALA A 55 12.16 -4.36 9.51
N THR A 56 13.45 -4.57 9.82
CA THR A 56 14.57 -4.26 8.92
C THR A 56 14.47 -5.05 7.62
N ALA A 57 14.28 -6.37 7.71
CA ALA A 57 14.20 -7.25 6.54
C ALA A 57 12.99 -6.87 5.66
N TYR A 58 11.83 -6.64 6.28
CA TYR A 58 10.63 -6.22 5.56
C TYR A 58 10.81 -4.83 4.94
N HIS A 59 11.37 -3.87 5.65
CA HIS A 59 11.56 -2.51 5.13
C HIS A 59 12.55 -2.45 3.97
N HIS A 60 13.56 -3.30 3.89
CA HIS A 60 14.39 -3.42 2.70
C HIS A 60 13.56 -3.80 1.47
N PHE A 61 12.68 -4.78 1.61
CA PHE A 61 11.79 -5.20 0.53
C PHE A 61 10.76 -4.11 0.21
N ASN A 62 10.06 -3.59 1.23
CA ASN A 62 9.03 -2.57 1.04
C ASN A 62 9.60 -1.24 0.53
N GLY A 63 10.85 -0.94 0.86
CA GLY A 63 11.57 0.20 0.31
C GLY A 63 11.74 0.12 -1.21
N HIS A 64 11.99 -1.09 -1.76
CA HIS A 64 11.95 -1.31 -3.21
C HIS A 64 10.54 -1.01 -3.74
N VAL A 65 9.51 -1.64 -3.19
CA VAL A 65 8.12 -1.47 -3.66
C VAL A 65 7.69 0.00 -3.67
N LEU A 66 8.02 0.74 -2.63
CA LEU A 66 7.60 2.14 -2.49
C LEU A 66 8.43 3.12 -3.32
N PHE A 67 9.75 2.92 -3.37
CA PHE A 67 10.65 3.97 -3.84
C PHE A 67 11.58 3.55 -4.98
N ALA A 68 11.79 2.27 -5.24
CA ALA A 68 12.67 1.78 -6.31
C ALA A 68 11.94 0.97 -7.39
N SER A 69 10.66 0.68 -7.21
CA SER A 69 9.81 -0.02 -8.19
C SER A 69 9.83 0.68 -9.54
N THR A 70 9.72 -0.11 -10.61
CA THR A 70 9.60 0.37 -11.99
C THR A 70 8.17 0.80 -12.35
N LEU A 71 7.19 0.48 -11.51
CA LEU A 71 5.83 0.96 -11.66
C LEU A 71 5.74 2.47 -11.38
N THR A 72 4.86 3.16 -12.08
CA THR A 72 4.52 4.54 -11.74
C THR A 72 3.83 4.61 -10.37
N PRO A 73 3.86 5.76 -9.68
CA PRO A 73 3.10 5.92 -8.43
C PRO A 73 1.63 5.54 -8.56
N ARG A 74 0.97 5.93 -9.69
CA ARG A 74 -0.41 5.56 -9.97
C ARG A 74 -0.62 4.05 -10.07
N GLN A 75 0.19 3.36 -10.86
CA GLN A 75 0.10 1.91 -11.01
C GLN A 75 0.25 1.18 -9.67
N ARG A 76 1.21 1.62 -8.86
CA ARG A 76 1.42 1.08 -7.51
C ARG A 76 0.19 1.30 -6.61
N GLU A 77 -0.32 2.54 -6.51
CA GLU A 77 -1.45 2.83 -5.62
C GLU A 77 -2.75 2.15 -6.06
N LEU A 78 -2.98 1.92 -7.36
CA LEU A 78 -4.10 1.10 -7.84
C LEU A 78 -4.04 -0.32 -7.27
N LEU A 79 -2.85 -0.96 -7.33
CA LEU A 79 -2.64 -2.31 -6.79
C LEU A 79 -2.83 -2.33 -5.27
N VAL A 80 -2.20 -1.39 -4.56
CA VAL A 80 -2.24 -1.30 -3.10
C VAL A 80 -3.66 -1.12 -2.58
N LEU A 81 -4.37 -0.13 -3.11
CA LEU A 81 -5.75 0.14 -2.70
C LEU A 81 -6.68 -1.02 -3.05
N ARG A 82 -6.45 -1.70 -4.20
CA ARG A 82 -7.27 -2.86 -4.53
C ARG A 82 -7.06 -4.02 -3.56
N VAL A 83 -5.81 -4.32 -3.19
CA VAL A 83 -5.51 -5.32 -2.16
C VAL A 83 -6.16 -4.96 -0.83
N ALA A 84 -6.04 -3.70 -0.40
CA ALA A 84 -6.65 -3.23 0.84
C ALA A 84 -8.18 -3.41 0.83
N ALA A 85 -8.84 -3.11 -0.30
CA ALA A 85 -10.28 -3.31 -0.47
C ALA A 85 -10.67 -4.79 -0.44
N LEU A 86 -9.94 -5.66 -1.16
CA LEU A 86 -10.20 -7.11 -1.20
C LEU A 86 -10.05 -7.79 0.17
N ARG A 87 -9.13 -7.31 0.97
CA ARG A 87 -8.83 -7.85 2.30
C ARG A 87 -9.59 -7.17 3.43
N ASP A 88 -10.45 -6.17 3.16
CA ASP A 88 -11.04 -5.32 4.21
C ASP A 88 -9.98 -4.79 5.19
N ALA A 89 -8.82 -4.38 4.67
CA ALA A 89 -7.70 -3.87 5.44
C ALA A 89 -7.86 -2.36 5.66
N GLU A 90 -8.72 -2.00 6.63
CA GLU A 90 -9.12 -0.60 6.87
C GLU A 90 -7.92 0.31 7.16
N TYR A 91 -6.95 -0.16 7.95
CA TYR A 91 -5.74 0.60 8.25
C TYR A 91 -4.96 0.96 6.98
N GLU A 92 -4.73 -0.01 6.12
CA GLU A 92 -3.99 0.14 4.88
C GLU A 92 -4.76 1.02 3.88
N TRP A 93 -6.07 0.78 3.75
CA TRP A 93 -6.94 1.61 2.93
C TRP A 93 -6.87 3.08 3.34
N ALA A 94 -7.02 3.40 4.62
CA ALA A 94 -7.02 4.76 5.13
C ALA A 94 -5.70 5.49 4.88
N GLN A 95 -4.56 4.79 5.02
CA GLN A 95 -3.24 5.34 4.73
C GLN A 95 -3.11 5.69 3.24
N HIS A 96 -3.44 4.73 2.36
CA HIS A 96 -3.21 4.85 0.93
C HIS A 96 -4.25 5.70 0.20
N ALA A 97 -5.48 5.80 0.71
CA ALA A 97 -6.48 6.74 0.18
C ALA A 97 -6.03 8.21 0.29
N VAL A 98 -5.26 8.55 1.34
CA VAL A 98 -4.64 9.90 1.45
C VAL A 98 -3.46 10.05 0.48
N LEU A 99 -2.71 8.99 0.21
CA LEU A 99 -1.55 9.02 -0.68
C LEU A 99 -1.94 8.97 -2.17
N ALA A 100 -3.17 8.53 -2.48
CA ALA A 100 -3.69 8.39 -3.84
C ALA A 100 -3.67 9.71 -4.62
N ASP A 101 -3.96 10.83 -3.94
CA ASP A 101 -3.92 12.19 -4.55
C ASP A 101 -2.53 12.53 -5.11
N ASP A 102 -1.46 12.18 -4.38
CA ASP A 102 -0.08 12.36 -4.86
C ASP A 102 0.25 11.51 -6.08
N ALA A 103 -0.44 10.39 -6.24
CA ALA A 103 -0.32 9.48 -7.36
C ALA A 103 -1.21 9.87 -8.56
N GLY A 104 -1.99 10.95 -8.44
CA GLY A 104 -2.92 11.43 -9.46
C GLY A 104 -4.18 10.55 -9.58
N ILE A 105 -4.60 9.91 -8.51
CA ILE A 105 -5.85 9.15 -8.41
C ILE A 105 -6.88 10.04 -7.72
N SER A 106 -7.98 10.35 -8.42
CA SER A 106 -9.02 11.20 -7.87
C SER A 106 -9.85 10.49 -6.77
N PRO A 107 -10.56 11.25 -5.91
CA PRO A 107 -11.44 10.64 -4.90
C PRO A 107 -12.50 9.71 -5.52
N GLU A 108 -13.02 10.04 -6.69
CA GLU A 108 -13.99 9.21 -7.42
C GLU A 108 -13.35 7.90 -7.92
N GLU A 109 -12.08 7.96 -8.32
CA GLU A 109 -11.31 6.76 -8.69
C GLU A 109 -10.99 5.90 -7.47
N VAL A 110 -10.68 6.49 -6.31
CA VAL A 110 -10.47 5.75 -5.06
C VAL A 110 -11.73 4.93 -4.73
N GLU A 111 -12.93 5.53 -4.78
CA GLU A 111 -14.17 4.78 -4.56
C GLU A 111 -14.41 3.73 -5.65
N ARG A 112 -14.04 4.02 -6.89
CA ARG A 112 -14.16 3.08 -8.01
C ARG A 112 -13.25 1.86 -7.86
N ILE A 113 -12.08 2.01 -7.23
CA ILE A 113 -11.18 0.89 -6.92
C ILE A 113 -11.87 -0.16 -6.03
N ARG A 114 -12.79 0.23 -5.13
CA ARG A 114 -13.57 -0.72 -4.32
C ARG A 114 -14.43 -1.62 -5.19
N VAL A 115 -15.00 -1.09 -6.26
CA VAL A 115 -15.78 -1.88 -7.22
C VAL A 115 -14.88 -2.86 -8.00
N GLY A 116 -13.71 -2.41 -8.40
CA GLY A 116 -12.69 -3.22 -9.09
C GLY A 116 -12.59 -2.96 -10.57
N SER A 117 -12.04 -3.94 -11.28
CA SER A 117 -11.74 -3.84 -12.73
C SER A 117 -12.96 -3.63 -13.61
N ASP A 118 -14.13 -4.09 -13.18
CA ASP A 118 -15.39 -4.00 -13.95
C ASP A 118 -16.03 -2.61 -13.90
N ALA A 119 -15.56 -1.72 -13.05
CA ALA A 119 -16.06 -0.37 -12.95
C ALA A 119 -15.77 0.42 -14.24
N ALA A 120 -16.77 1.13 -14.74
CA ALA A 120 -16.63 1.93 -15.95
C ALA A 120 -15.61 3.07 -15.78
N GLY A 121 -14.87 3.39 -16.84
CA GLY A 121 -14.00 4.56 -16.90
C GLY A 121 -12.53 4.28 -16.58
N TRP A 122 -12.11 3.03 -16.41
CA TRP A 122 -10.69 2.65 -16.37
C TRP A 122 -10.08 2.64 -17.77
N SER A 123 -8.79 2.99 -17.87
CA SER A 123 -8.00 2.63 -19.05
C SER A 123 -7.85 1.10 -19.10
N PRO A 124 -7.56 0.51 -20.29
CA PRO A 124 -7.31 -0.93 -20.38
C PRO A 124 -6.22 -1.41 -19.41
N LEU A 125 -5.14 -0.65 -19.25
CA LEU A 125 -4.04 -0.96 -18.35
C LEU A 125 -4.46 -0.86 -16.87
N ASP A 126 -5.18 0.20 -16.48
CA ASP A 126 -5.64 0.35 -15.09
C ASP A 126 -6.61 -0.78 -14.71
N ALA A 127 -7.55 -1.13 -15.61
CA ALA A 127 -8.44 -2.27 -15.40
C ALA A 127 -7.67 -3.60 -15.26
N ALA A 128 -6.66 -3.82 -16.10
CA ALA A 128 -5.83 -5.02 -16.02
C ALA A 128 -4.99 -5.09 -14.73
N LEU A 129 -4.51 -3.96 -14.21
CA LEU A 129 -3.81 -3.90 -12.92
C LEU A 129 -4.75 -4.27 -11.76
N LEU A 130 -5.97 -3.75 -11.77
CA LEU A 130 -6.98 -4.09 -10.75
C LEU A 130 -7.37 -5.57 -10.84
N ALA A 131 -7.61 -6.09 -12.05
CA ALA A 131 -7.89 -7.51 -12.27
C ALA A 131 -6.74 -8.40 -11.81
N ALA A 132 -5.48 -7.99 -12.08
CA ALA A 132 -4.30 -8.72 -11.61
C ALA A 132 -4.24 -8.80 -10.08
N ALA A 133 -4.61 -7.72 -9.37
CA ALA A 133 -4.69 -7.75 -7.92
C ALA A 133 -5.78 -8.73 -7.45
N ASP A 134 -6.97 -8.74 -8.07
CA ASP A 134 -8.06 -9.67 -7.77
C ASP A 134 -7.61 -11.13 -7.94
N GLU A 135 -6.99 -11.43 -9.07
CA GLU A 135 -6.55 -12.77 -9.45
C GLU A 135 -5.38 -13.26 -8.58
N LEU A 136 -4.40 -12.40 -8.29
CA LEU A 136 -3.28 -12.76 -7.41
C LEU A 136 -3.72 -13.01 -5.98
N VAL A 137 -4.65 -12.20 -5.46
CA VAL A 137 -5.19 -12.33 -4.10
C VAL A 137 -6.13 -13.53 -3.98
N GLY A 138 -6.88 -13.85 -5.04
CA GLY A 138 -7.84 -14.98 -5.07
C GLY A 138 -7.21 -16.30 -5.44
N ASP A 139 -6.45 -16.32 -6.54
CA ASP A 139 -5.98 -17.54 -7.20
C ASP A 139 -4.45 -17.72 -7.18
N ALA A 140 -3.71 -16.75 -6.61
CA ALA A 140 -2.24 -16.71 -6.61
C ALA A 140 -1.63 -16.75 -8.04
N ARG A 141 -2.39 -16.34 -9.05
CA ARG A 141 -1.97 -16.37 -10.45
C ARG A 141 -2.75 -15.36 -11.28
N ILE A 142 -2.07 -14.63 -12.18
CA ILE A 142 -2.70 -13.77 -13.19
C ILE A 142 -3.23 -14.66 -14.33
N ALA A 143 -4.50 -14.47 -14.71
CA ALA A 143 -5.15 -15.17 -15.81
C ALA A 143 -4.61 -14.70 -17.17
N GLU A 144 -4.68 -15.56 -18.17
CA GLU A 144 -4.11 -15.29 -19.50
C GLU A 144 -4.66 -14.01 -20.17
N PRO A 145 -5.97 -13.69 -20.09
CA PRO A 145 -6.48 -12.45 -20.68
C PRO A 145 -5.89 -11.20 -20.02
N THR A 146 -5.80 -11.17 -18.69
CA THR A 146 -5.20 -10.08 -17.92
C THR A 146 -3.71 -9.95 -18.21
N TRP A 147 -3.01 -11.10 -18.23
CA TRP A 147 -1.59 -11.18 -18.58
C TRP A 147 -1.30 -10.60 -19.96
N ALA A 148 -2.11 -10.92 -20.96
CA ALA A 148 -1.92 -10.42 -22.33
C ALA A 148 -1.96 -8.89 -22.41
N VAL A 149 -2.88 -8.26 -21.66
CA VAL A 149 -2.97 -6.78 -21.59
C VAL A 149 -1.74 -6.20 -20.90
N LEU A 150 -1.38 -6.75 -19.73
CA LEU A 150 -0.22 -6.27 -18.97
C LEU A 150 1.08 -6.42 -19.77
N ALA A 151 1.31 -7.57 -20.38
CA ALA A 151 2.54 -7.86 -21.12
C ALA A 151 2.67 -7.06 -22.45
N ALA A 152 1.57 -6.50 -22.96
CA ALA A 152 1.60 -5.58 -24.10
C ALA A 152 2.10 -4.18 -23.72
N GLU A 153 1.91 -3.77 -22.47
CA GLU A 153 2.15 -2.40 -22.00
C GLU A 153 3.35 -2.30 -21.03
N LEU A 154 3.69 -3.40 -20.34
CA LEU A 154 4.70 -3.45 -19.27
C LEU A 154 5.86 -4.34 -19.65
N ASP A 155 7.07 -3.93 -19.28
CA ASP A 155 8.25 -4.77 -19.39
C ASP A 155 8.32 -5.85 -18.28
N THR A 156 9.30 -6.75 -18.38
CA THR A 156 9.45 -7.86 -17.42
C THR A 156 9.69 -7.36 -15.99
N GLN A 157 10.41 -6.25 -15.78
CA GLN A 157 10.65 -5.71 -14.45
C GLN A 157 9.36 -5.16 -13.85
N GLN A 158 8.59 -4.44 -14.65
CA GLN A 158 7.28 -3.92 -14.25
C GLN A 158 6.29 -5.05 -13.93
N LEU A 159 6.25 -6.11 -14.73
CA LEU A 159 5.42 -7.29 -14.46
C LEU A 159 5.81 -7.98 -13.15
N MET A 160 7.11 -8.08 -12.85
CA MET A 160 7.57 -8.57 -11.55
C MET A 160 7.13 -7.63 -10.43
N ASP A 161 7.29 -6.32 -10.59
CA ASP A 161 6.88 -5.34 -9.58
C ASP A 161 5.36 -5.36 -9.33
N VAL A 162 4.51 -5.68 -10.31
CA VAL A 162 3.07 -5.93 -10.11
C VAL A 162 2.86 -7.06 -9.09
N VAL A 163 3.45 -8.22 -9.34
CA VAL A 163 3.28 -9.41 -8.48
C VAL A 163 3.82 -9.15 -7.08
N PHE A 164 5.03 -8.58 -6.97
CA PHE A 164 5.66 -8.32 -5.69
C PHE A 164 4.97 -7.19 -4.89
N THR A 165 4.40 -6.20 -5.57
CA THR A 165 3.59 -5.15 -4.92
C THR A 165 2.33 -5.75 -4.30
N VAL A 166 1.57 -6.54 -5.06
CA VAL A 166 0.37 -7.21 -4.54
C VAL A 166 0.73 -8.11 -3.36
N GLY A 167 1.78 -8.93 -3.47
CA GLY A 167 2.22 -9.81 -2.39
C GLY A 167 2.67 -9.07 -1.13
N ALA A 168 3.38 -7.95 -1.28
CA ALA A 168 3.83 -7.12 -0.16
C ALA A 168 2.65 -6.58 0.65
N TYR A 169 1.63 -6.09 -0.03
CA TYR A 169 0.47 -5.48 0.60
C TYR A 169 -0.54 -6.52 1.08
N ASP A 170 -0.65 -7.68 0.43
CA ASP A 170 -1.42 -8.80 0.97
C ASP A 170 -0.83 -9.32 2.29
N LEU A 171 0.50 -9.39 2.40
CA LEU A 171 1.20 -9.70 3.65
C LEU A 171 0.91 -8.67 4.76
N LEU A 172 0.96 -7.37 4.43
CA LEU A 172 0.64 -6.31 5.40
C LEU A 172 -0.82 -6.38 5.84
N ALA A 173 -1.75 -6.58 4.91
CA ALA A 173 -3.16 -6.75 5.23
C ALA A 173 -3.39 -7.91 6.20
N MET A 174 -2.72 -9.06 5.98
CA MET A 174 -2.75 -10.20 6.92
C MET A 174 -2.24 -9.79 8.30
N ALA A 175 -1.11 -9.08 8.37
CA ALA A 175 -0.53 -8.65 9.64
C ALA A 175 -1.45 -7.66 10.36
N PHE A 176 -1.87 -6.58 9.71
CA PHE A 176 -2.66 -5.53 10.34
C PHE A 176 -4.03 -6.04 10.81
N ARG A 177 -4.69 -6.88 10.03
CA ARG A 177 -5.96 -7.50 10.43
C ARG A 177 -5.78 -8.54 11.55
N THR A 178 -4.72 -9.36 11.50
CA THR A 178 -4.46 -10.38 12.52
C THR A 178 -4.17 -9.74 13.88
N PHE A 179 -3.44 -8.63 13.89
CA PHE A 179 -3.07 -7.93 15.13
C PHE A 179 -4.08 -6.84 15.54
N ASP A 180 -5.16 -6.65 14.76
CA ASP A 180 -6.20 -5.63 14.96
C ASP A 180 -5.59 -4.22 15.07
N VAL A 181 -4.75 -3.83 14.10
CA VAL A 181 -4.10 -2.51 14.09
C VAL A 181 -5.17 -1.44 13.85
N GLU A 182 -5.32 -0.52 14.80
CA GLU A 182 -6.26 0.60 14.72
C GLU A 182 -5.68 1.75 13.91
N LEU A 183 -6.56 2.60 13.37
CA LEU A 183 -6.15 3.78 12.62
C LEU A 183 -5.28 4.70 13.48
N ASP A 184 -4.29 5.34 12.85
CA ASP A 184 -3.52 6.39 13.50
C ASP A 184 -4.43 7.58 13.86
N SER A 185 -4.15 8.24 14.96
CA SER A 185 -4.97 9.36 15.45
C SER A 185 -5.03 10.55 14.49
N ASP A 186 -4.02 10.72 13.64
CA ASP A 186 -3.99 11.74 12.60
C ASP A 186 -4.94 11.42 11.44
N LEU A 187 -5.14 10.15 11.09
CA LEU A 187 -6.12 9.70 10.08
C LEU A 187 -7.56 9.88 10.56
N VAL A 188 -7.84 9.51 11.81
CA VAL A 188 -9.19 9.66 12.39
C VAL A 188 -9.64 11.12 12.39
N ALA A 189 -8.72 12.05 12.67
CA ALA A 189 -9.01 13.49 12.67
C ALA A 189 -9.33 14.04 11.26
N GLU A 190 -8.74 13.47 10.20
CA GLU A 190 -9.01 13.89 8.81
C GLU A 190 -10.30 13.28 8.24
N ASP A 191 -10.60 12.03 8.57
CA ASP A 191 -11.82 11.35 8.12
C ASP A 191 -13.08 12.04 8.65
N ILE A 192 -13.04 12.56 9.87
CA ILE A 192 -14.13 13.36 10.46
C ILE A 192 -14.36 14.66 9.68
N ARG A 193 -13.32 15.25 9.07
CA ARG A 193 -13.42 16.49 8.28
C ARG A 193 -13.91 16.27 6.86
N LYS A 194 -13.75 15.09 6.31
CA LYS A 194 -14.10 14.73 4.90
C LYS A 194 -15.48 14.07 4.78
N ARG A 195 -16.12 13.67 5.88
CA ARG A 195 -17.51 13.17 5.82
C ARG A 195 -18.45 14.34 5.51
N PRO A 196 -19.23 14.28 4.42
CA PRO A 196 -20.29 15.27 4.22
C PRO A 196 -21.23 15.22 5.42
N SER A 197 -21.59 16.39 5.93
CA SER A 197 -22.60 16.53 6.99
C SER A 197 -23.90 15.89 6.50
N PRO A 198 -24.65 15.22 7.39
CA PRO A 198 -25.89 14.52 7.06
C PRO A 198 -26.95 15.45 6.49
#